data_0416ec524f9e7f1199b6a2923fdbf36c
#
_entry.id   0416ec524f9e7f1199b6a2923fdbf36c
#
_cell.length_a   1.000
_cell.length_b   1.000
_cell.length_c   1.000
_cell.angle_alpha   90.00
_cell.angle_beta   90.00
_cell.angle_gamma   90.00
#
_symmetry.space_group_name_H-M   'P 1'
#
loop_
_entity.id
_entity.type
_entity.pdbx_description
1 polymer ?
#
loop_
_entity_poly.entity_id
_entity_poly.type
_entity_poly.pdbx_seq_one_letter_code
_entity_poly.pdbx_strand_id
1 'polypeptide(L)'
;MGQLLNLASGALSYLVFAGIGGFVGYYFAKKRTEHEVGYQRRVEVVERIQLLVVSLAEEFEAALEYIREPGPAGDLPAKTKKIERSIDELERYYVQQEIWLDRDTLARLTTLTSESRARHRELESLPRRYGDPDFESEYARVGAELEGWLHTEFEEAREGLTGSFRAMLGVGRYRPHRQPRRAGVGNDS
;
A
#
# COMPACT_ATOMS: atom_id res chain seq x y z
N MET A 1 -28.65 50.58 -41.99
CA MET A 1 -28.19 50.50 -40.58
C MET A 1 -28.51 49.14 -39.88
N GLY A 2 -29.58 48.44 -40.21
CA GLY A 2 -29.95 47.16 -39.55
C GLY A 2 -29.01 45.99 -39.79
N GLN A 3 -28.34 45.89 -40.93
CA GLN A 3 -27.45 44.74 -41.22
C GLN A 3 -26.13 44.75 -40.43
N LEU A 4 -25.61 45.95 -40.12
CA LEU A 4 -24.37 46.05 -39.29
C LEU A 4 -24.62 45.69 -37.81
N LEU A 5 -25.80 45.94 -37.28
CA LEU A 5 -26.19 45.56 -35.92
C LEU A 5 -26.34 44.05 -35.78
N ASN A 6 -26.89 43.34 -36.78
CA ASN A 6 -27.02 41.89 -36.77
C ASN A 6 -25.66 41.15 -36.88
N LEU A 7 -24.71 41.70 -37.66
CA LEU A 7 -23.35 41.14 -37.75
C LEU A 7 -22.59 41.33 -36.46
N ALA A 8 -22.73 42.47 -35.78
CA ALA A 8 -22.07 42.71 -34.50
C ALA A 8 -22.59 41.82 -33.38
N SER A 9 -23.91 41.57 -33.33
CA SER A 9 -24.50 40.68 -32.35
C SER A 9 -24.10 39.19 -32.55
N GLY A 10 -23.99 38.75 -33.81
CA GLY A 10 -23.51 37.43 -34.15
C GLY A 10 -22.07 37.20 -33.73
N ALA A 11 -21.17 38.18 -34.04
CA ALA A 11 -19.76 38.12 -33.66
C ALA A 11 -19.57 38.09 -32.13
N LEU A 12 -20.36 38.87 -31.39
CA LEU A 12 -20.30 38.91 -29.93
C LEU A 12 -20.73 37.56 -29.32
N SER A 13 -21.79 36.97 -29.86
CA SER A 13 -22.25 35.63 -29.41
C SER A 13 -21.18 34.54 -29.66
N TYR A 14 -20.50 34.56 -30.80
CA TYR A 14 -19.40 33.63 -31.09
C TYR A 14 -18.23 33.80 -30.15
N LEU A 15 -17.84 35.03 -29.80
CA LEU A 15 -16.77 35.29 -28.82
C LEU A 15 -17.14 34.82 -27.42
N VAL A 16 -18.36 34.99 -26.99
CA VAL A 16 -18.85 34.51 -25.69
C VAL A 16 -18.83 32.97 -25.65
N PHE A 17 -19.34 32.30 -26.68
CA PHE A 17 -19.32 30.83 -26.75
C PHE A 17 -17.92 30.28 -26.87
N ALA A 18 -17.02 30.88 -27.60
CA ALA A 18 -15.62 30.48 -27.68
C ALA A 18 -14.88 30.68 -26.33
N GLY A 19 -15.17 31.79 -25.63
CA GLY A 19 -14.62 32.03 -24.29
C GLY A 19 -15.09 31.02 -23.26
N ILE A 20 -16.39 30.71 -23.23
CA ILE A 20 -16.96 29.69 -22.34
C ILE A 20 -16.41 28.31 -22.68
N GLY A 21 -16.35 27.92 -23.94
CA GLY A 21 -15.81 26.65 -24.39
C GLY A 21 -14.34 26.48 -24.04
N GLY A 22 -13.54 27.53 -24.24
CA GLY A 22 -12.13 27.57 -23.86
C GLY A 22 -11.91 27.44 -22.33
N PHE A 23 -12.71 28.16 -21.53
CA PHE A 23 -12.64 28.09 -20.06
C PHE A 23 -13.05 26.70 -19.54
N VAL A 24 -14.15 26.15 -20.05
CA VAL A 24 -14.60 24.79 -19.69
C VAL A 24 -13.56 23.76 -20.09
N GLY A 25 -13.01 23.83 -21.31
CA GLY A 25 -11.94 22.95 -21.77
C GLY A 25 -10.69 23.03 -20.89
N TYR A 26 -10.24 24.25 -20.57
CA TYR A 26 -9.11 24.47 -19.65
C TYR A 26 -9.37 23.90 -18.25
N TYR A 27 -10.57 24.15 -17.71
CA TYR A 27 -10.93 23.66 -16.37
C TYR A 27 -10.94 22.11 -16.33
N PHE A 28 -11.52 21.45 -17.34
CA PHE A 28 -11.51 19.99 -17.42
C PHE A 28 -10.11 19.42 -17.65
N ALA A 29 -9.28 20.05 -18.50
CA ALA A 29 -7.91 19.62 -18.72
C ALA A 29 -7.08 19.76 -17.42
N LYS A 30 -7.20 20.90 -16.71
CA LYS A 30 -6.54 21.12 -15.42
C LYS A 30 -6.96 20.07 -14.38
N LYS A 31 -8.27 19.85 -14.24
CA LYS A 31 -8.82 18.87 -13.29
C LYS A 31 -8.35 17.44 -13.59
N ARG A 32 -8.27 17.08 -14.88
CA ARG A 32 -7.75 15.79 -15.31
C ARG A 32 -6.28 15.64 -14.93
N THR A 33 -5.45 16.64 -15.19
CA THR A 33 -4.02 16.62 -14.83
C THR A 33 -3.82 16.51 -13.31
N GLU A 34 -4.60 17.24 -12.52
CA GLU A 34 -4.55 17.15 -11.05
C GLU A 34 -4.93 15.75 -10.56
N HIS A 35 -5.93 15.10 -11.17
CA HIS A 35 -6.29 13.73 -10.86
C HIS A 35 -5.22 12.71 -11.26
N GLU A 36 -4.61 12.88 -12.43
CA GLU A 36 -3.53 12.01 -12.91
C GLU A 36 -2.30 12.09 -12.00
N VAL A 37 -1.87 13.29 -11.61
CA VAL A 37 -0.74 13.50 -10.70
C VAL A 37 -1.03 12.90 -9.32
N GLY A 38 -2.23 13.13 -8.77
CA GLY A 38 -2.63 12.58 -7.49
C GLY A 38 -2.70 11.05 -7.51
N TYR A 39 -3.18 10.46 -8.60
CA TYR A 39 -3.21 9.01 -8.78
C TYR A 39 -1.80 8.41 -8.87
N GLN A 40 -0.93 8.98 -9.72
CA GLN A 40 0.45 8.53 -9.84
C GLN A 40 1.18 8.57 -8.50
N ARG A 41 1.00 9.65 -7.73
CA ARG A 41 1.60 9.76 -6.40
C ARG A 41 1.12 8.67 -5.44
N ARG A 42 -0.18 8.32 -5.46
CA ARG A 42 -0.71 7.21 -4.66
C ARG A 42 -0.09 5.88 -5.07
N VAL A 43 0.07 5.62 -6.37
CA VAL A 43 0.73 4.41 -6.86
C VAL A 43 2.16 4.30 -6.34
N GLU A 44 2.95 5.38 -6.46
CA GLU A 44 4.32 5.43 -5.93
C GLU A 44 4.39 5.15 -4.42
N VAL A 45 3.46 5.75 -3.66
CA VAL A 45 3.38 5.54 -2.20
C VAL A 45 3.07 4.09 -1.87
N VAL A 46 2.11 3.49 -2.57
CA VAL A 46 1.74 2.07 -2.39
C VAL A 46 2.90 1.15 -2.74
N GLU A 47 3.53 1.36 -3.88
CA GLU A 47 4.69 0.54 -4.31
C GLU A 47 5.82 0.60 -3.28
N ARG A 48 6.14 1.79 -2.78
CA ARG A 48 7.19 1.94 -1.77
C ARG A 48 6.83 1.27 -0.45
N ILE A 49 5.58 1.37 0.01
CA ILE A 49 5.13 0.67 1.23
C ILE A 49 5.22 -0.84 1.03
N GLN A 50 4.79 -1.37 -0.11
CA GLN A 50 4.89 -2.80 -0.40
C GLN A 50 6.33 -3.29 -0.35
N LEU A 51 7.28 -2.55 -0.94
CA LEU A 51 8.70 -2.88 -0.88
C LEU A 51 9.23 -2.89 0.56
N LEU A 52 8.83 -1.91 1.38
CA LEU A 52 9.25 -1.85 2.79
C LEU A 52 8.66 -3.00 3.62
N VAL A 53 7.41 -3.38 3.37
CA VAL A 53 6.78 -4.55 4.03
C VAL A 53 7.47 -5.86 3.64
N VAL A 54 7.82 -6.03 2.36
CA VAL A 54 8.57 -7.21 1.91
C VAL A 54 9.96 -7.24 2.54
N SER A 55 10.68 -6.12 2.55
CA SER A 55 12.01 -6.03 3.18
C SER A 55 11.94 -6.35 4.68
N LEU A 56 10.89 -5.91 5.37
CA LEU A 56 10.68 -6.23 6.78
C LEU A 56 10.47 -7.74 7.00
N ALA A 57 9.68 -8.39 6.13
CA ALA A 57 9.52 -9.85 6.17
C ALA A 57 10.84 -10.59 5.99
N GLU A 58 11.63 -10.20 4.98
CA GLU A 58 12.95 -10.78 4.70
C GLU A 58 13.92 -10.66 5.89
N GLU A 59 13.89 -9.54 6.63
CA GLU A 59 14.74 -9.38 7.81
C GLU A 59 14.28 -10.29 8.98
N PHE A 60 12.96 -10.50 9.15
CA PHE A 60 12.45 -11.45 10.13
C PHE A 60 12.76 -12.90 9.74
N GLU A 61 12.61 -13.26 8.46
CA GLU A 61 12.98 -14.58 7.95
C GLU A 61 14.48 -14.88 8.18
N ALA A 62 15.34 -13.89 7.91
CA ALA A 62 16.78 -14.01 8.17
C ALA A 62 17.11 -14.17 9.67
N ALA A 63 16.32 -13.57 10.56
CA ALA A 63 16.45 -13.79 12.00
C ALA A 63 15.96 -15.19 12.41
N LEU A 64 14.86 -15.66 11.83
CA LEU A 64 14.32 -17.00 12.06
C LEU A 64 15.29 -18.10 11.62
N GLU A 65 15.91 -17.93 10.44
CA GLU A 65 16.95 -18.83 9.94
C GLU A 65 18.12 -18.93 10.94
N TYR A 66 18.58 -17.80 11.45
CA TYR A 66 19.63 -17.79 12.47
C TYR A 66 19.21 -18.47 13.78
N ILE A 67 17.97 -18.33 14.20
CA ILE A 67 17.45 -18.99 15.41
C ILE A 67 17.45 -20.51 15.25
N ARG A 68 17.11 -21.00 14.05
CA ARG A 68 17.09 -22.45 13.73
C ARG A 68 18.50 -23.07 13.65
N GLU A 69 19.42 -22.32 13.10
CA GLU A 69 20.82 -22.74 12.93
C GLU A 69 21.74 -21.65 13.52
N PRO A 70 21.93 -21.62 14.84
CA PRO A 70 22.74 -20.58 15.44
C PRO A 70 24.18 -20.63 14.95
N GLY A 71 24.55 -19.61 14.17
CA GLY A 71 25.92 -19.40 13.72
C GLY A 71 26.83 -18.85 14.83
N PRO A 72 28.05 -18.42 14.51
CA PRO A 72 28.97 -17.86 15.50
C PRO A 72 28.33 -16.69 16.25
N ALA A 73 28.58 -16.68 17.57
CA ALA A 73 28.01 -15.69 18.49
C ALA A 73 28.29 -14.26 18.02
N GLY A 74 27.25 -13.52 17.64
CA GLY A 74 27.38 -12.12 17.23
C GLY A 74 26.40 -11.65 16.16
N ASP A 75 25.76 -12.56 15.42
CA ASP A 75 24.94 -12.17 14.28
C ASP A 75 23.50 -11.77 14.65
N LEU A 76 22.91 -12.31 15.71
CA LEU A 76 21.56 -11.97 16.14
C LEU A 76 21.38 -10.48 16.46
N PRO A 77 22.28 -9.81 17.22
CA PRO A 77 22.18 -8.37 17.44
C PRO A 77 22.24 -7.52 16.17
N ALA A 78 22.99 -7.98 15.16
CA ALA A 78 23.05 -7.30 13.87
C ALA A 78 21.72 -7.45 13.09
N LYS A 79 21.10 -8.63 13.16
CA LYS A 79 19.80 -8.92 12.54
C LYS A 79 18.66 -8.16 13.23
N THR A 80 18.60 -8.18 14.58
CA THR A 80 17.59 -7.40 15.33
C THR A 80 17.69 -5.91 15.04
N LYS A 81 18.91 -5.36 14.93
CA LYS A 81 19.11 -3.96 14.56
C LYS A 81 18.65 -3.63 13.13
N LYS A 82 18.72 -4.58 12.20
CA LYS A 82 18.17 -4.39 10.85
C LYS A 82 16.64 -4.37 10.88
N ILE A 83 16.03 -5.30 11.61
CA ILE A 83 14.57 -5.34 11.81
C ILE A 83 14.08 -4.01 12.39
N GLU A 84 14.72 -3.51 13.45
CA GLU A 84 14.40 -2.21 14.05
C GLU A 84 14.40 -1.08 13.00
N ARG A 85 15.46 -1.02 12.20
CA ARG A 85 15.60 0.00 11.15
C ARG A 85 14.51 -0.12 10.09
N SER A 86 14.16 -1.34 9.68
CA SER A 86 13.11 -1.60 8.69
C SER A 86 11.73 -1.19 9.23
N ILE A 87 11.43 -1.46 10.51
CA ILE A 87 10.22 -1.00 11.17
C ILE A 87 10.17 0.53 11.20
N ASP A 88 11.27 1.18 11.61
CA ASP A 88 11.35 2.63 11.71
C ASP A 88 11.26 3.31 10.34
N GLU A 89 11.84 2.72 9.30
CA GLU A 89 11.75 3.22 7.93
C GLU A 89 10.32 3.14 7.42
N LEU A 90 9.65 2.00 7.62
CA LEU A 90 8.26 1.81 7.24
C LEU A 90 7.35 2.80 7.96
N GLU A 91 7.47 2.93 9.29
CA GLU A 91 6.66 3.84 10.09
C GLU A 91 6.87 5.30 9.68
N ARG A 92 8.12 5.73 9.55
CA ARG A 92 8.45 7.08 9.11
C ARG A 92 7.87 7.37 7.73
N TYR A 93 7.96 6.40 6.82
CA TYR A 93 7.49 6.60 5.46
C TYR A 93 5.97 6.76 5.40
N TYR A 94 5.19 5.87 6.01
CA TYR A 94 3.74 5.98 5.92
C TYR A 94 3.18 7.19 6.68
N VAL A 95 3.81 7.59 7.79
CA VAL A 95 3.45 8.83 8.50
C VAL A 95 3.70 10.06 7.62
N GLN A 96 4.83 10.12 6.90
CA GLN A 96 5.11 11.21 5.96
C GLN A 96 4.16 11.23 4.76
N GLN A 97 3.61 10.10 4.39
CA GLN A 97 2.70 9.96 3.24
C GLN A 97 1.23 9.85 3.65
N GLU A 98 0.88 10.14 4.90
CA GLU A 98 -0.47 10.00 5.49
C GLU A 98 -1.57 10.61 4.62
N ILE A 99 -1.33 11.77 4.01
CA ILE A 99 -2.31 12.46 3.15
C ILE A 99 -2.73 11.67 1.90
N TRP A 100 -1.92 10.67 1.49
CA TRP A 100 -2.18 9.83 0.32
C TRP A 100 -2.84 8.50 0.67
N LEU A 101 -2.92 8.16 1.95
CA LEU A 101 -3.43 6.90 2.47
C LEU A 101 -4.82 7.11 3.06
N ASP A 102 -5.69 6.11 2.91
CA ASP A 102 -6.95 6.11 3.60
C ASP A 102 -6.80 5.63 5.05
N ARG A 103 -7.84 5.86 5.85
CA ARG A 103 -7.83 5.55 7.28
C ARG A 103 -7.67 4.05 7.56
N ASP A 104 -8.24 3.20 6.71
CA ASP A 104 -8.14 1.74 6.88
C ASP A 104 -6.70 1.26 6.63
N THR A 105 -6.08 1.74 5.56
CA THR A 105 -4.68 1.45 5.25
C THR A 105 -3.74 1.92 6.38
N LEU A 106 -3.94 3.13 6.90
CA LEU A 106 -3.15 3.64 8.03
C LEU A 106 -3.32 2.78 9.28
N ALA A 107 -4.55 2.39 9.62
CA ALA A 107 -4.80 1.52 10.77
C ALA A 107 -4.09 0.17 10.63
N ARG A 108 -4.13 -0.45 9.45
CA ARG A 108 -3.44 -1.71 9.16
C ARG A 108 -1.93 -1.59 9.26
N LEU A 109 -1.35 -0.52 8.72
CA LEU A 109 0.09 -0.25 8.82
C LEU A 109 0.52 -0.05 10.28
N THR A 110 -0.27 0.68 11.05
CA THR A 110 -0.01 0.90 12.48
C THR A 110 -0.07 -0.42 13.26
N THR A 111 -1.04 -1.28 12.97
CA THR A 111 -1.13 -2.62 13.60
C THR A 111 0.08 -3.45 13.24
N LEU A 112 0.42 -3.56 11.95
CA LEU A 112 1.58 -4.33 11.47
C LEU A 112 2.88 -3.88 12.13
N THR A 113 3.15 -2.57 12.18
CA THR A 113 4.38 -2.05 12.81
C THR A 113 4.40 -2.28 14.32
N SER A 114 3.24 -2.19 15.00
CA SER A 114 3.12 -2.46 16.44
C SER A 114 3.42 -3.93 16.77
N GLU A 115 2.85 -4.86 16.01
CA GLU A 115 3.10 -6.29 16.15
C GLU A 115 4.55 -6.63 15.82
N SER A 116 5.10 -6.09 14.75
CA SER A 116 6.52 -6.25 14.38
C SER A 116 7.45 -5.77 15.50
N ARG A 117 7.12 -4.65 16.17
CA ARG A 117 7.89 -4.17 17.34
C ARG A 117 7.77 -5.12 18.54
N ALA A 118 6.63 -5.76 18.74
CA ALA A 118 6.48 -6.76 19.79
C ALA A 118 7.39 -7.96 19.53
N ARG A 119 7.38 -8.50 18.32
CA ARG A 119 8.26 -9.62 17.91
C ARG A 119 9.74 -9.24 17.95
N HIS A 120 10.09 -8.03 17.52
CA HIS A 120 11.46 -7.52 17.64
C HIS A 120 11.96 -7.52 19.09
N ARG A 121 11.13 -7.08 20.06
CA ARG A 121 11.49 -7.08 21.49
C ARG A 121 11.69 -8.51 22.03
N GLU A 122 10.90 -9.46 21.57
CA GLU A 122 11.08 -10.89 21.92
C GLU A 122 12.44 -11.40 21.42
N LEU A 123 12.82 -11.06 20.19
CA LEU A 123 14.14 -11.40 19.65
C LEU A 123 15.30 -10.74 20.42
N GLU A 124 15.13 -9.50 20.85
CA GLU A 124 16.14 -8.80 21.67
C GLU A 124 16.29 -9.41 23.06
N SER A 125 15.25 -10.03 23.61
CA SER A 125 15.26 -10.67 24.93
C SER A 125 15.95 -12.02 24.95
N LEU A 126 16.27 -12.61 23.79
CA LEU A 126 16.93 -13.90 23.72
C LEU A 126 18.30 -13.89 24.39
N PRO A 127 18.67 -14.99 25.12
CA PRO A 127 19.97 -15.14 25.74
C PRO A 127 21.11 -14.97 24.72
N ARG A 128 22.11 -14.17 25.05
CA ARG A 128 23.24 -13.85 24.14
C ARG A 128 24.40 -14.82 24.25
N ARG A 129 24.40 -15.70 25.24
CA ARG A 129 25.49 -16.62 25.51
C ARG A 129 25.09 -18.05 25.24
N TYR A 130 25.78 -18.66 24.32
CA TYR A 130 25.72 -20.11 24.12
C TYR A 130 26.19 -20.79 25.40
N GLY A 131 25.34 -21.67 25.99
CA GLY A 131 25.63 -22.37 27.25
C GLY A 131 24.84 -21.88 28.46
N ASP A 132 23.99 -20.85 28.31
CA ASP A 132 22.97 -20.57 29.32
C ASP A 132 21.98 -21.75 29.36
N PRO A 133 21.55 -22.22 30.57
CA PRO A 133 20.70 -23.41 30.70
C PRO A 133 19.36 -23.32 29.94
N ASP A 134 18.89 -22.09 29.69
CA ASP A 134 17.63 -21.84 29.02
C ASP A 134 17.81 -21.50 27.52
N PHE A 135 19.05 -21.45 27.01
CA PHE A 135 19.36 -21.01 25.65
C PHE A 135 18.56 -21.80 24.59
N GLU A 136 18.70 -23.13 24.58
CA GLU A 136 18.06 -23.96 23.55
C GLU A 136 16.53 -23.91 23.61
N SER A 137 15.97 -23.91 24.83
CA SER A 137 14.51 -23.87 25.03
C SER A 137 13.91 -22.54 24.63
N GLU A 138 14.55 -21.41 24.94
CA GLU A 138 14.09 -20.09 24.57
C GLU A 138 14.22 -19.83 23.06
N TYR A 139 15.32 -20.26 22.43
CA TYR A 139 15.49 -20.17 20.98
C TYR A 139 14.45 -21.01 20.25
N ALA A 140 14.17 -22.23 20.69
CA ALA A 140 13.14 -23.08 20.11
C ALA A 140 11.74 -22.46 20.25
N ARG A 141 11.42 -21.94 21.44
CA ARG A 141 10.13 -21.27 21.71
C ARG A 141 9.93 -20.04 20.83
N VAL A 142 10.87 -19.10 20.89
CA VAL A 142 10.76 -17.85 20.12
C VAL A 142 10.81 -18.11 18.62
N GLY A 143 11.60 -19.09 18.18
CA GLY A 143 11.63 -19.52 16.78
C GLY A 143 10.27 -20.04 16.30
N ALA A 144 9.61 -20.90 17.06
CA ALA A 144 8.30 -21.43 16.72
C ALA A 144 7.20 -20.33 16.72
N GLU A 145 7.23 -19.42 17.70
CA GLU A 145 6.31 -18.28 17.77
C GLU A 145 6.51 -17.29 16.61
N LEU A 146 7.76 -16.99 16.27
CA LEU A 146 8.08 -16.11 15.14
C LEU A 146 7.67 -16.74 13.81
N GLU A 147 7.95 -18.03 13.61
CA GLU A 147 7.53 -18.77 12.42
C GLU A 147 6.00 -18.76 12.26
N GLY A 148 5.28 -19.08 13.34
CA GLY A 148 3.82 -19.05 13.35
C GLY A 148 3.30 -17.67 12.98
N TRP A 149 3.83 -16.63 13.60
CA TRP A 149 3.44 -15.25 13.30
C TRP A 149 3.74 -14.83 11.86
N LEU A 150 4.91 -15.14 11.32
CA LEU A 150 5.27 -14.81 9.93
C LEU A 150 4.34 -15.46 8.92
N HIS A 151 4.02 -16.74 9.11
CA HIS A 151 3.21 -17.51 8.16
C HIS A 151 1.70 -17.32 8.31
N THR A 152 1.23 -16.71 9.40
CA THR A 152 -0.19 -16.46 9.64
C THR A 152 -0.50 -14.98 9.71
N GLU A 153 -0.26 -14.34 10.86
CA GLU A 153 -0.71 -12.97 11.13
C GLU A 153 -0.04 -11.94 10.22
N PHE A 154 1.27 -12.10 9.95
CA PHE A 154 1.98 -11.18 9.06
C PHE A 154 1.49 -11.31 7.61
N GLU A 155 1.31 -12.53 7.10
CA GLU A 155 0.76 -12.75 5.76
C GLU A 155 -0.68 -12.25 5.64
N GLU A 156 -1.55 -12.49 6.62
CA GLU A 156 -2.90 -11.95 6.66
C GLU A 156 -2.90 -10.40 6.66
N ALA A 157 -2.01 -9.78 7.42
CA ALA A 157 -1.83 -8.34 7.43
C ALA A 157 -1.37 -7.81 6.06
N ARG A 158 -0.44 -8.50 5.40
CA ARG A 158 0.07 -8.18 4.07
C ARG A 158 -1.01 -8.30 3.00
N GLU A 159 -1.81 -9.38 3.04
CA GLU A 159 -2.94 -9.55 2.15
C GLU A 159 -4.02 -8.48 2.37
N GLY A 160 -4.32 -8.19 3.62
CA GLY A 160 -5.24 -7.14 4.01
C GLY A 160 -4.81 -5.76 3.50
N LEU A 161 -3.51 -5.41 3.61
CA LEU A 161 -2.93 -4.20 3.03
C LEU A 161 -3.06 -4.19 1.50
N THR A 162 -2.76 -5.30 0.85
CA THR A 162 -2.92 -5.43 -0.61
C THR A 162 -4.37 -5.19 -1.05
N GLY A 163 -5.33 -5.69 -0.28
CA GLY A 163 -6.76 -5.44 -0.48
C GLY A 163 -7.11 -3.94 -0.35
N SER A 164 -6.62 -3.29 0.71
CA SER A 164 -6.82 -1.85 0.95
C SER A 164 -6.19 -1.01 -0.17
N PHE A 165 -4.98 -1.34 -0.62
CA PHE A 165 -4.31 -0.66 -1.73
C PHE A 165 -5.09 -0.78 -3.04
N ARG A 166 -5.60 -1.97 -3.37
CA ARG A 166 -6.46 -2.17 -4.55
C ARG A 166 -7.73 -1.33 -4.48
N ALA A 167 -8.36 -1.28 -3.31
CA ALA A 167 -9.55 -0.47 -3.08
C ALA A 167 -9.25 1.04 -3.24
N MET A 168 -8.16 1.52 -2.66
CA MET A 168 -7.70 2.90 -2.72
C MET A 168 -7.33 3.34 -4.14
N LEU A 169 -6.72 2.45 -4.93
CA LEU A 169 -6.36 2.69 -6.33
C LEU A 169 -7.53 2.45 -7.30
N GLY A 170 -8.68 1.99 -6.81
CA GLY A 170 -9.84 1.68 -7.65
C GLY A 170 -9.68 0.42 -8.51
N VAL A 171 -8.64 -0.37 -8.28
CA VAL A 171 -8.32 -1.60 -9.01
C VAL A 171 -9.20 -2.75 -8.48
N GLY A 172 -10.44 -2.81 -8.78
CA GLY A 172 -11.34 -3.85 -8.29
C GLY A 172 -12.80 -3.54 -8.56
N ARG A 173 -13.08 -2.30 -8.99
CA ARG A 173 -14.45 -1.87 -9.36
C ARG A 173 -14.83 -2.18 -10.80
N TYR A 174 -13.92 -2.79 -11.60
CA TYR A 174 -14.29 -3.24 -12.93
C TYR A 174 -15.17 -4.50 -12.82
N ARG A 175 -16.46 -4.30 -12.56
CA ARG A 175 -17.48 -5.30 -12.88
C ARG A 175 -17.58 -5.30 -14.40
N PRO A 176 -17.19 -6.38 -15.11
CA PRO A 176 -17.46 -6.45 -16.53
C PRO A 176 -18.97 -6.26 -16.70
N HIS A 177 -19.37 -5.32 -17.55
CA HIS A 177 -20.75 -5.12 -17.95
C HIS A 177 -21.32 -6.50 -18.29
N ARG A 178 -22.28 -6.99 -17.49
CA ARG A 178 -23.10 -8.13 -17.89
C ARG A 178 -23.67 -7.77 -19.25
N GLN A 179 -23.16 -8.41 -20.31
CA GLN A 179 -23.81 -8.37 -21.59
C GLN A 179 -25.29 -8.73 -21.36
N PRO A 180 -26.25 -7.90 -21.83
CA PRO A 180 -27.64 -8.27 -21.74
C PRO A 180 -27.80 -9.61 -22.45
N ARG A 181 -28.31 -10.63 -21.74
CA ARG A 181 -28.69 -11.90 -22.32
C ARG A 181 -29.59 -11.56 -23.51
N ARG A 182 -29.10 -11.83 -24.71
CA ARG A 182 -29.95 -11.85 -25.93
C ARG A 182 -31.11 -12.76 -25.59
N ALA A 183 -32.30 -12.16 -25.50
CA ALA A 183 -33.55 -12.90 -25.44
C ALA A 183 -33.57 -13.84 -26.66
N GLY A 184 -33.68 -15.12 -26.38
CA GLY A 184 -33.77 -16.15 -27.41
C GLY A 184 -34.98 -15.83 -28.27
N VAL A 185 -34.72 -15.64 -29.55
CA VAL A 185 -35.77 -15.63 -30.58
C VAL A 185 -36.35 -17.04 -30.58
N GLY A 186 -37.57 -17.15 -30.05
CA GLY A 186 -38.37 -18.36 -30.17
C GLY A 186 -38.57 -18.67 -31.65
N ASN A 187 -38.17 -19.85 -32.05
CA ASN A 187 -38.50 -20.44 -33.34
C ASN A 187 -39.72 -21.33 -33.09
N ASP A 188 -40.91 -20.77 -33.30
CA ASP A 188 -42.10 -21.55 -33.49
C ASP A 188 -42.15 -21.97 -34.95
N SER A 189 -42.10 -23.28 -35.21
CA SER A 189 -42.57 -23.94 -36.40
C SER A 189 -42.94 -25.36 -36.04
#